data_565981673ed07755ed049b4186172499
#
_entry.id   565981673ed07755ed049b4186172499
#
_cell.length_a   1.000
_cell.length_b   1.000
_cell.length_c   1.000
_cell.angle_alpha   90.00
_cell.angle_beta   90.00
_cell.angle_gamma   90.00
#
_symmetry.space_group_name_H-M   'P 1'
#
loop_
_entity.id
_entity.type
_entity.pdbx_description
1 polymer ?
#
loop_
_entity_poly.entity_id
_entity_poly.type
_entity_poly.pdbx_seq_one_letter_code
_entity_poly.pdbx_strand_id
1 'polypeptide(L)'
;MKYEVVIGLEVHSQLLTASKMFCSCNSQYQGLEPNTVVCPVCMGMPGTLPVVNLKAVELAISTGLALQCEIDERTKFDRKNY
;
A
#
# COMPACT_ATOMS: atom_id res chain seq x y z
N MET A 1 -40.22 14.42 -7.72
CA MET A 1 -38.77 14.22 -7.89
C MET A 1 -38.43 12.82 -7.37
N LYS A 2 -37.73 12.05 -8.15
CA LYS A 2 -37.29 10.71 -7.74
C LYS A 2 -35.77 10.72 -7.50
N TYR A 3 -35.33 10.04 -6.45
CA TYR A 3 -33.92 9.89 -6.13
C TYR A 3 -33.50 8.44 -6.27
N GLU A 4 -32.33 8.22 -6.82
CA GLU A 4 -31.67 6.92 -6.85
C GLU A 4 -30.59 6.90 -5.76
N VAL A 5 -30.61 5.85 -4.93
CA VAL A 5 -29.59 5.70 -3.89
C VAL A 5 -28.37 5.00 -4.49
N VAL A 6 -27.21 5.63 -4.38
CA VAL A 6 -25.91 5.07 -4.80
C VAL A 6 -24.99 5.03 -3.59
N ILE A 7 -24.51 3.84 -3.27
CA ILE A 7 -23.62 3.64 -2.12
C ILE A 7 -22.30 3.08 -2.63
N GLY A 8 -21.20 3.75 -2.29
CA GLY A 8 -19.84 3.26 -2.53
C GLY A 8 -19.18 2.90 -1.21
N LEU A 9 -18.36 1.85 -1.23
CA LEU A 9 -17.57 1.44 -0.08
C LEU A 9 -16.09 1.47 -0.44
N GLU A 10 -15.28 2.02 0.46
CA GLU A 10 -13.82 1.94 0.39
C GLU A 10 -13.31 1.21 1.61
N VAL A 11 -12.41 0.26 1.41
CA VAL A 11 -11.82 -0.50 2.49
C VAL A 11 -10.31 -0.32 2.44
N HIS A 12 -9.72 0.07 3.57
CA HIS A 12 -8.28 0.18 3.73
C HIS A 12 -7.79 -0.96 4.62
N SER A 13 -6.71 -1.60 4.20
CA SER A 13 -6.09 -2.68 4.95
C SER A 13 -4.58 -2.43 5.03
N GLN A 14 -4.04 -2.52 6.23
CA GLN A 14 -2.60 -2.48 6.44
C GLN A 14 -2.07 -3.92 6.51
N LEU A 15 -1.21 -4.27 5.57
CA LEU A 15 -0.65 -5.60 5.50
C LEU A 15 0.39 -5.83 6.60
N LEU A 16 0.43 -7.05 7.14
CA LEU A 16 1.36 -7.43 8.21
C LEU A 16 2.73 -7.78 7.62
N THR A 17 3.44 -6.77 7.14
CA THR A 17 4.80 -6.91 6.63
C THR A 17 5.80 -6.31 7.62
N ALA A 18 7.05 -6.78 7.58
CA ALA A 18 8.11 -6.25 8.43
C ALA A 18 8.60 -4.88 7.99
N SER A 19 8.53 -4.61 6.68
CA SER A 19 8.94 -3.33 6.09
C SER A 19 7.79 -2.66 5.36
N LYS A 20 7.93 -1.36 5.11
CA LYS A 20 6.93 -0.57 4.39
C LYS A 20 6.76 -1.07 2.95
N MET A 21 5.70 -0.63 2.30
CA MET A 21 5.31 -1.07 0.96
C MET A 21 6.36 -0.75 -0.09
N PHE A 22 7.01 0.41 -0.02
CA PHE A 22 7.87 0.93 -1.08
C PHE A 22 9.29 1.26 -0.63
N CYS A 23 9.67 0.88 0.59
CA CYS A 23 11.02 1.06 1.09
C CYS A 23 11.33 0.01 2.17
N SER A 24 12.58 -0.02 2.63
CA SER A 24 13.03 -1.02 3.62
C SER A 24 12.82 -0.60 5.07
N CYS A 25 12.25 0.56 5.34
CA CYS A 25 11.99 0.99 6.69
C CYS A 25 11.04 0.06 7.43
N ASN A 26 11.21 -0.04 8.75
CA ASN A 26 10.34 -0.82 9.60
C ASN A 26 8.89 -0.29 9.49
N SER A 27 7.94 -1.21 9.27
CA SER A 27 6.53 -0.86 9.19
C SER A 27 5.87 -0.72 10.57
N GLN A 28 6.50 -1.21 11.62
CA GLN A 28 5.95 -1.14 12.98
C GLN A 28 6.42 0.15 13.64
N TYR A 29 5.59 1.17 13.57
CA TYR A 29 5.90 2.50 14.07
C TYR A 29 5.27 2.82 15.44
N GLN A 30 4.36 1.98 15.90
CA GLN A 30 3.63 2.22 17.14
C GLN A 30 4.57 2.17 18.34
N GLY A 31 4.49 3.17 19.19
CA GLY A 31 5.34 3.28 20.37
C GLY A 31 6.75 3.81 20.10
N LEU A 32 7.09 4.13 18.86
CA LEU A 32 8.36 4.74 18.48
C LEU A 32 8.26 6.27 18.49
N GLU A 33 9.40 6.92 18.66
CA GLU A 33 9.50 8.38 18.54
C GLU A 33 9.09 8.81 17.13
N PRO A 34 8.43 9.98 16.97
CA PRO A 34 8.05 10.49 15.66
C PRO A 34 9.25 10.64 14.72
N ASN A 35 9.05 10.36 13.44
CA ASN A 35 10.03 10.54 12.36
C ASN A 35 11.32 9.73 12.52
N THR A 36 11.27 8.59 13.20
CA THR A 36 12.44 7.72 13.38
C THR A 36 12.49 6.55 12.41
N VAL A 37 11.36 6.20 11.79
CA VAL A 37 11.29 5.12 10.79
C VAL A 37 11.04 5.71 9.40
N VAL A 38 11.96 6.54 8.94
CA VAL A 38 11.91 7.21 7.65
C VAL A 38 13.23 7.04 6.92
N CYS A 39 13.17 7.09 5.59
CA CYS A 39 14.35 7.10 4.72
C CYS A 39 14.11 8.05 3.54
N PRO A 40 15.14 8.37 2.74
CA PRO A 40 14.96 9.26 1.59
C PRO A 40 13.87 8.81 0.63
N VAL A 41 13.66 7.49 0.47
CA VAL A 41 12.64 6.95 -0.43
C VAL A 41 11.23 7.26 0.08
N CYS A 42 10.90 6.91 1.32
CA CYS A 42 9.55 7.15 1.84
C CYS A 42 9.28 8.63 2.13
N MET A 43 10.34 9.45 2.27
CA MET A 43 10.22 10.91 2.34
C MET A 43 10.05 11.56 0.97
N GLY A 44 10.20 10.81 -0.12
CA GLY A 44 10.05 11.33 -1.47
C GLY A 44 11.15 12.30 -1.88
N MET A 45 12.36 12.11 -1.40
CA MET A 45 13.51 12.97 -1.74
C MET A 45 13.82 12.91 -3.23
N PRO A 46 14.34 14.00 -3.83
CA PRO A 46 14.73 13.98 -5.25
C PRO A 46 15.76 12.90 -5.57
N GLY A 47 15.58 12.23 -6.70
CA GLY A 47 16.48 11.17 -7.17
C GLY A 47 16.22 9.80 -6.57
N THR A 48 15.22 9.64 -5.69
CA THR A 48 14.87 8.36 -5.11
C THR A 48 13.71 7.69 -5.86
N LEU A 49 13.76 6.36 -5.95
CA LEU A 49 12.71 5.55 -6.56
C LEU A 49 12.20 4.53 -5.55
N PRO A 50 10.88 4.32 -5.49
CA PRO A 50 10.32 3.30 -4.62
C PRO A 50 10.69 1.90 -5.10
N VAL A 51 10.81 0.97 -4.14
CA VAL A 51 11.01 -0.46 -4.41
C VAL A 51 9.88 -1.22 -3.74
N VAL A 52 9.18 -2.05 -4.51
CA VAL A 52 8.02 -2.80 -4.04
C VAL A 52 8.42 -3.89 -3.05
N ASN A 53 7.69 -3.99 -1.97
CA ASN A 53 7.82 -5.07 -1.00
C ASN A 53 7.17 -6.34 -1.55
N LEU A 54 7.98 -7.37 -1.83
CA LEU A 54 7.49 -8.63 -2.40
C LEU A 54 6.45 -9.31 -1.48
N LYS A 55 6.67 -9.29 -0.18
CA LYS A 55 5.73 -9.90 0.78
C LYS A 55 4.36 -9.21 0.74
N ALA A 56 4.33 -7.91 0.55
CA ALA A 56 3.08 -7.17 0.39
C ALA A 56 2.33 -7.60 -0.88
N VAL A 57 3.06 -7.80 -1.98
CA VAL A 57 2.47 -8.31 -3.24
C VAL A 57 1.89 -9.71 -3.03
N GLU A 58 2.62 -10.60 -2.37
CA GLU A 58 2.15 -11.96 -2.08
C GLU A 58 0.86 -11.94 -1.23
N LEU A 59 0.82 -11.11 -0.19
CA LEU A 59 -0.36 -10.98 0.67
C LEU A 59 -1.54 -10.38 -0.10
N ALA A 60 -1.29 -9.40 -0.97
CA ALA A 60 -2.33 -8.80 -1.81
C ALA A 60 -2.91 -9.82 -2.79
N ILE A 61 -2.07 -10.65 -3.42
CA ILE A 61 -2.51 -11.72 -4.31
C ILE A 61 -3.35 -12.75 -3.55
N SER A 62 -2.91 -13.16 -2.36
CA SER A 62 -3.66 -14.08 -1.51
C SER A 62 -5.05 -13.53 -1.17
N THR A 63 -5.14 -12.24 -0.84
CA THR A 63 -6.41 -11.57 -0.58
C THR A 63 -7.29 -11.54 -1.83
N GLY A 64 -6.71 -11.20 -2.97
CA GLY A 64 -7.43 -11.19 -4.25
C GLY A 64 -8.00 -12.56 -4.60
N LEU A 65 -7.23 -13.63 -4.42
CA LEU A 65 -7.69 -15.00 -4.64
C LEU A 65 -8.81 -15.41 -3.66
N ALA A 66 -8.69 -15.02 -2.40
CA ALA A 66 -9.73 -15.27 -1.39
C ALA A 66 -11.06 -14.59 -1.75
N LEU A 67 -11.00 -13.44 -2.38
CA LEU A 67 -12.17 -12.69 -2.85
C LEU A 67 -12.62 -13.09 -4.25
N GLN A 68 -12.03 -14.12 -4.84
CA GLN A 68 -12.33 -14.61 -6.20
C GLN A 68 -12.10 -13.55 -7.27
N CYS A 69 -11.05 -12.74 -7.10
CA CYS A 69 -10.65 -11.74 -8.09
C CYS A 69 -9.79 -12.37 -9.19
N GLU A 70 -9.84 -11.77 -10.37
CA GLU A 70 -8.80 -12.01 -11.37
C GLU A 70 -7.53 -11.29 -10.99
N ILE A 71 -6.40 -11.99 -11.10
CA ILE A 71 -5.09 -11.41 -10.81
C ILE A 71 -4.39 -11.10 -12.13
N ASP A 72 -4.09 -9.83 -12.35
CA ASP A 72 -3.35 -9.41 -13.53
C ASP A 72 -1.91 -9.92 -13.47
N GLU A 73 -1.41 -10.42 -14.60
CA GLU A 73 -0.01 -10.86 -14.73
C GLU A 73 0.96 -9.68 -14.81
N ARG A 74 0.47 -8.53 -15.27
CA ARG A 74 1.25 -7.29 -15.40
C ARG A 74 0.49 -6.14 -14.77
N THR A 75 1.20 -5.40 -13.93
CA THR A 75 0.65 -4.21 -13.29
C THR A 75 1.74 -3.18 -13.08
N LYS A 76 1.36 -1.98 -12.74
CA LYS A 76 2.28 -0.91 -12.37
C LYS A 76 1.65 -0.09 -11.24
N PHE A 77 2.50 0.66 -10.56
CA PHE A 77 2.07 1.63 -9.58
C PHE A 77 2.15 3.03 -10.16
N ASP A 78 1.13 3.82 -9.90
CA ASP A 78 1.12 5.24 -10.21
C ASP A 78 1.19 6.04 -8.90
N ARG A 79 1.96 7.11 -8.92
CA ARG A 79 2.00 8.03 -7.78
C ARG A 79 0.83 8.99 -7.87
N LYS A 80 0.02 9.03 -6.84
CA LYS A 80 -1.07 9.99 -6.71
C LYS A 80 -0.73 11.02 -5.66
N ASN A 81 -1.08 12.26 -5.95
CA ASN A 81 -0.97 13.37 -5.02
C ASN A 81 -2.38 13.93 -4.78
N TYR A 82 -2.81 13.82 -3.56
CA TYR A 82 -4.15 14.29 -3.16
C TYR A 82 -4.09 15.66 -2.51
#